data_b0b755a8cbc4891c0b628738b11a6bc5
#
_entry.id   b0b755a8cbc4891c0b628738b11a6bc5
#
_cell.length_a   1.000
_cell.length_b   1.000
_cell.length_c   1.000
_cell.angle_alpha   90.00
_cell.angle_beta   90.00
_cell.angle_gamma   90.00
#
_symmetry.space_group_name_H-M   'P 1'
#
loop_
_entity.id
_entity.type
_entity.pdbx_description
1 polymer ?
#
loop_
_entity_poly.entity_id
_entity_poly.type
_entity_poly.pdbx_seq_one_letter_code
_entity_poly.pdbx_strand_id
1 'polypeptide(L)'
;MNISKKTLKNKSYSPLVNKKLNVKSIKTIKNKKLNLCNNLLKLKIDVNNKSLCLNYNNKHVIDFLLNSLKYSKKMDPLKFIAPKQIAANCWFNTMYVTFFFSDKGRKFFRFFRELMIKGEKNEGTKIQDNKLRKIFFILNLYIEASYNQNNYKNSNLNLYNQVKNLTNNLDTNFYIKEIYNIINNPKKSRKLTNLHNIYEAGNPLIYYKTIINYLNYNVLKILNINIYENSNIKNILIYNLNNYYVIPDIIVLEDSIEEKTKNITKYKNYYDINIKDKNYKYVLDSIIITNKSFFKHNTNKHFVSLLTINNEEYKFDGDSYSRLSKFKWKNLINTNKDWTFLENPNYHPEKYNFTYGYKIMFYYRS
;
A
#
# COMPACT_ATOMS: atom_id res chain seq x y z
N MET A 1 -40.65 -31.97 -0.99
CA MET A 1 -39.85 -31.11 -0.10
C MET A 1 -39.46 -29.86 -0.87
N ASN A 2 -40.18 -28.76 -0.62
CA ASN A 2 -39.95 -27.47 -1.32
C ASN A 2 -38.90 -26.68 -0.58
N ILE A 3 -37.73 -26.46 -1.22
CA ILE A 3 -36.71 -25.58 -0.70
C ILE A 3 -36.92 -24.17 -1.30
N SER A 4 -37.37 -23.24 -0.46
CA SER A 4 -37.62 -21.87 -0.82
C SER A 4 -36.26 -21.14 -1.11
N LYS A 5 -36.10 -20.66 -2.34
CA LYS A 5 -35.02 -19.77 -2.73
C LYS A 5 -35.24 -18.38 -2.11
N LYS A 6 -34.54 -18.06 -1.03
CA LYS A 6 -34.42 -16.67 -0.56
C LYS A 6 -33.45 -15.93 -1.48
N THR A 7 -33.98 -15.06 -2.32
CA THR A 7 -33.22 -14.08 -3.11
C THR A 7 -32.59 -13.04 -2.19
N LEU A 8 -31.28 -13.12 -2.02
CA LEU A 8 -30.48 -12.06 -1.42
C LEU A 8 -30.46 -10.85 -2.36
N LYS A 9 -31.17 -9.79 -1.98
CA LYS A 9 -31.11 -8.49 -2.65
C LYS A 9 -29.69 -7.93 -2.52
N ASN A 10 -28.92 -8.00 -3.59
CA ASN A 10 -27.64 -7.33 -3.73
C ASN A 10 -27.84 -5.80 -3.67
N LYS A 11 -27.57 -5.19 -2.54
CA LYS A 11 -27.34 -3.75 -2.49
C LYS A 11 -26.02 -3.46 -3.21
N SER A 12 -26.10 -2.93 -4.43
CA SER A 12 -24.96 -2.39 -5.15
C SER A 12 -24.46 -1.15 -4.41
N TYR A 13 -23.39 -1.30 -3.66
CA TYR A 13 -22.61 -0.15 -3.21
C TYR A 13 -21.60 0.18 -4.32
N SER A 14 -21.88 1.23 -5.09
CA SER A 14 -20.85 1.87 -5.90
C SER A 14 -19.76 2.40 -4.96
N PRO A 15 -18.46 2.32 -5.35
CA PRO A 15 -17.40 2.99 -4.61
C PRO A 15 -17.79 4.46 -4.47
N LEU A 16 -17.55 5.06 -3.30
CA LEU A 16 -17.88 6.45 -2.94
C LEU A 16 -17.15 7.45 -3.86
N VAL A 17 -17.54 7.47 -5.14
CA VAL A 17 -17.24 8.50 -6.10
C VAL A 17 -18.59 9.19 -6.35
N ASN A 18 -18.72 10.41 -5.86
CA ASN A 18 -19.83 11.35 -6.09
C ASN A 18 -21.18 11.07 -5.42
N LYS A 19 -21.24 11.16 -4.09
CA LYS A 19 -22.37 11.90 -3.51
C LYS A 19 -21.99 13.38 -3.52
N LYS A 20 -22.64 14.19 -4.37
CA LYS A 20 -22.68 15.65 -4.20
C LYS A 20 -23.26 15.92 -2.81
N LEU A 21 -22.39 16.13 -1.84
CA LEU A 21 -22.78 16.66 -0.55
C LEU A 21 -23.21 18.09 -0.81
N ASN A 22 -24.49 18.39 -0.54
CA ASN A 22 -24.98 19.77 -0.42
C ASN A 22 -24.11 20.48 0.62
N VAL A 23 -23.19 21.29 0.13
CA VAL A 23 -22.27 22.09 0.94
C VAL A 23 -23.06 23.29 1.47
N LYS A 24 -23.81 23.09 2.56
CA LYS A 24 -24.06 24.19 3.45
C LYS A 24 -22.74 24.53 4.13
N SER A 25 -22.24 25.73 3.87
CA SER A 25 -21.06 26.41 4.41
C SER A 25 -20.29 25.63 5.49
N ILE A 26 -19.33 24.81 5.06
CA ILE A 26 -18.34 24.28 5.97
C ILE A 26 -17.43 25.46 6.33
N LYS A 27 -17.61 26.02 7.56
CA LYS A 27 -16.58 26.86 8.18
C LYS A 27 -15.25 26.16 7.94
N THR A 28 -14.33 26.86 7.28
CA THR A 28 -12.96 26.38 6.99
C THR A 28 -12.35 25.81 8.26
N ILE A 29 -12.42 24.50 8.43
CA ILE A 29 -11.73 23.81 9.52
C ILE A 29 -10.25 23.95 9.16
N LYS A 30 -9.57 24.88 9.83
CA LYS A 30 -8.11 25.03 9.74
C LYS A 30 -7.49 23.63 9.86
N ASN A 31 -6.70 23.23 8.87
CA ASN A 31 -5.97 21.96 8.90
C ASN A 31 -5.25 21.82 10.24
N LYS A 32 -5.79 21.02 11.14
CA LYS A 32 -5.16 20.76 12.44
C LYS A 32 -3.87 20.03 12.18
N LYS A 33 -2.75 20.58 12.67
CA LYS A 33 -1.44 19.98 12.54
C LYS A 33 -1.37 18.70 13.39
N LEU A 34 -0.70 17.67 12.86
CA LEU A 34 -0.35 16.50 13.64
C LEU A 34 0.73 16.89 14.66
N ASN A 35 0.44 16.70 15.94
CA ASN A 35 1.37 16.94 17.04
C ASN A 35 1.61 15.63 17.79
N LEU A 36 2.89 15.28 17.99
CA LEU A 36 3.29 14.07 18.66
C LEU A 36 3.57 14.32 20.13
N CYS A 37 3.32 13.30 20.95
CA CYS A 37 3.79 13.22 22.33
C CYS A 37 5.07 12.39 22.42
N ASN A 38 5.75 12.37 23.57
CA ASN A 38 6.93 11.53 23.77
C ASN A 38 6.63 10.03 23.60
N ASN A 39 5.38 9.64 23.81
CA ASN A 39 4.91 8.26 23.59
C ASN A 39 4.16 8.20 22.23
N LEU A 40 4.61 7.33 21.33
CA LEU A 40 4.03 7.11 20.00
C LEU A 40 2.56 6.66 20.00
N LEU A 41 2.08 6.09 21.11
CA LEU A 41 0.68 5.70 21.29
C LEU A 41 -0.20 6.87 21.77
N LYS A 42 0.36 8.10 21.86
CA LYS A 42 -0.37 9.30 22.25
C LYS A 42 -0.20 10.40 21.22
N LEU A 43 -1.29 11.08 20.90
CA LEU A 43 -1.27 12.29 20.10
C LEU A 43 -1.65 13.51 20.94
N LYS A 44 -1.01 14.64 20.62
CA LYS A 44 -1.33 15.93 21.23
C LYS A 44 -2.53 16.53 20.50
N ILE A 45 -3.65 16.59 21.16
CA ILE A 45 -4.95 17.07 20.63
C ILE A 45 -5.44 18.24 21.47
N ASP A 46 -5.94 19.28 20.78
CA ASP A 46 -6.56 20.40 21.43
C ASP A 46 -8.03 20.09 21.74
N VAL A 47 -8.34 20.03 23.03
CA VAL A 47 -9.69 19.84 23.57
C VAL A 47 -10.00 21.00 24.52
N ASN A 48 -11.08 21.73 24.27
CA ASN A 48 -11.51 22.87 25.09
C ASN A 48 -10.37 23.88 25.37
N ASN A 49 -9.64 24.27 24.31
CA ASN A 49 -8.50 25.21 24.36
C ASN A 49 -7.28 24.71 25.17
N LYS A 50 -7.25 23.44 25.57
CA LYS A 50 -6.09 22.81 26.22
C LYS A 50 -5.48 21.75 25.32
N SER A 51 -4.18 21.78 25.17
CA SER A 51 -3.40 20.76 24.43
C SER A 51 -3.10 19.57 25.33
N LEU A 52 -3.72 18.41 25.06
CA LEU A 52 -3.59 17.18 25.86
C LEU A 52 -2.96 16.05 25.05
N CYS A 53 -2.09 15.27 25.71
CA CYS A 53 -1.56 14.03 25.16
C CYS A 53 -2.52 12.87 25.41
N LEU A 54 -3.35 12.54 24.43
CA LEU A 54 -4.40 11.52 24.50
C LEU A 54 -3.97 10.20 23.88
N ASN A 55 -4.40 9.09 24.48
CA ASN A 55 -4.11 7.74 23.99
C ASN A 55 -4.73 7.48 22.60
N TYR A 56 -4.12 6.58 21.84
CA TYR A 56 -4.51 6.19 20.48
C TYR A 56 -5.98 5.75 20.35
N ASN A 57 -6.57 5.17 21.37
CA ASN A 57 -7.95 4.69 21.41
C ASN A 57 -8.94 5.75 21.94
N ASN A 58 -8.48 6.96 22.26
CA ASN A 58 -9.34 8.06 22.65
C ASN A 58 -10.14 8.57 21.45
N LYS A 59 -11.43 8.85 21.66
CA LYS A 59 -12.34 9.33 20.61
C LYS A 59 -11.80 10.56 19.87
N HIS A 60 -11.26 11.54 20.58
CA HIS A 60 -10.71 12.76 19.96
C HIS A 60 -9.52 12.46 19.02
N VAL A 61 -8.67 11.47 19.37
CA VAL A 61 -7.57 11.01 18.52
C VAL A 61 -8.11 10.33 17.26
N ILE A 62 -9.08 9.42 17.45
CA ILE A 62 -9.73 8.71 16.33
C ILE A 62 -10.41 9.70 15.39
N ASP A 63 -11.20 10.61 15.91
CA ASP A 63 -11.92 11.63 15.12
C ASP A 63 -10.95 12.56 14.37
N PHE A 64 -9.85 12.97 15.02
CA PHE A 64 -8.78 13.75 14.38
C PHE A 64 -8.19 13.01 13.17
N LEU A 65 -7.80 11.75 13.32
CA LEU A 65 -7.19 10.96 12.26
C LEU A 65 -8.18 10.63 11.13
N LEU A 66 -9.43 10.29 11.47
CA LEU A 66 -10.50 10.07 10.48
C LEU A 66 -10.83 11.32 9.69
N ASN A 67 -10.86 12.48 10.36
CA ASN A 67 -11.03 13.76 9.67
C ASN A 67 -9.84 14.05 8.75
N SER A 68 -8.62 13.74 9.17
CA SER A 68 -7.42 13.88 8.34
C SER A 68 -7.51 13.06 7.06
N LEU A 69 -8.13 11.88 7.08
CA LEU A 69 -8.34 11.05 5.89
C LEU A 69 -9.31 11.66 4.85
N LYS A 70 -10.19 12.59 5.26
CA LYS A 70 -11.18 13.20 4.35
C LYS A 70 -10.54 14.16 3.34
N TYR A 71 -9.36 14.68 3.65
CA TYR A 71 -8.69 15.67 2.81
C TYR A 71 -7.69 14.99 1.86
N SER A 72 -7.76 15.39 0.58
CA SER A 72 -6.72 15.01 -0.39
C SER A 72 -5.47 15.82 -0.08
N LYS A 73 -4.47 15.17 0.48
CA LYS A 73 -3.19 15.80 0.77
C LYS A 73 -2.18 15.43 -0.31
N LYS A 74 -1.44 16.42 -0.81
CA LYS A 74 -0.23 16.15 -1.60
C LYS A 74 0.87 15.77 -0.62
N MET A 75 1.55 14.67 -0.88
CA MET A 75 2.75 14.30 -0.16
C MET A 75 3.94 15.07 -0.73
N ASP A 76 4.84 15.54 0.13
CA ASP A 76 6.14 16.03 -0.31
C ASP A 76 7.13 14.85 -0.36
N PRO A 77 7.56 14.41 -1.55
CA PRO A 77 8.45 13.26 -1.67
C PRO A 77 9.80 13.45 -0.96
N LEU A 78 10.25 14.69 -0.78
CA LEU A 78 11.48 15.00 -0.06
C LEU A 78 11.37 14.82 1.46
N LYS A 79 10.12 14.77 1.95
CA LYS A 79 9.80 14.60 3.38
C LYS A 79 9.11 13.27 3.67
N PHE A 80 9.24 12.34 2.76
CA PHE A 80 8.69 11.01 2.88
C PHE A 80 9.30 10.24 4.05
N ILE A 81 8.44 9.72 4.93
CA ILE A 81 8.85 8.83 6.00
C ILE A 81 8.77 7.40 5.48
N ALA A 82 9.88 6.93 4.93
CA ALA A 82 9.98 5.58 4.40
C ALA A 82 10.42 4.58 5.47
N PRO A 83 9.84 3.37 5.47
CA PRO A 83 10.40 2.30 6.28
C PRO A 83 11.82 1.99 5.82
N LYS A 84 12.74 1.87 6.80
CA LYS A 84 14.11 1.45 6.55
C LYS A 84 14.14 -0.07 6.39
N GLN A 85 15.00 -0.54 5.50
CA GLN A 85 15.31 -1.96 5.48
C GLN A 85 16.24 -2.32 6.64
N ILE A 86 15.77 -3.27 7.44
CA ILE A 86 16.52 -3.88 8.52
C ILE A 86 16.28 -5.38 8.37
N ALA A 87 17.26 -6.14 7.94
CA ALA A 87 17.09 -7.56 7.58
C ALA A 87 16.10 -7.80 6.40
N ALA A 88 15.38 -8.91 6.36
CA ALA A 88 14.60 -9.37 5.21
C ALA A 88 13.16 -8.77 5.12
N ASN A 89 13.00 -7.47 5.34
CA ASN A 89 11.68 -6.80 5.32
C ASN A 89 11.37 -6.00 4.05
N CYS A 90 12.20 -6.08 3.01
CA CYS A 90 12.02 -5.34 1.75
C CYS A 90 10.64 -5.59 1.12
N TRP A 91 10.17 -6.84 1.10
CA TRP A 91 8.88 -7.25 0.55
C TRP A 91 7.68 -6.59 1.27
N PHE A 92 7.76 -6.44 2.60
CA PHE A 92 6.73 -5.73 3.37
C PHE A 92 6.76 -4.24 3.12
N ASN A 93 7.96 -3.64 3.14
CA ASN A 93 8.16 -2.20 2.97
C ASN A 93 7.71 -1.72 1.59
N THR A 94 8.03 -2.47 0.53
CA THR A 94 7.62 -2.12 -0.84
C THR A 94 6.10 -2.12 -1.00
N MET A 95 5.41 -3.13 -0.46
CA MET A 95 3.96 -3.17 -0.51
C MET A 95 3.31 -2.07 0.32
N TYR A 96 3.84 -1.81 1.53
CA TYR A 96 3.40 -0.72 2.39
C TYR A 96 3.47 0.63 1.66
N VAL A 97 4.60 0.91 1.00
CA VAL A 97 4.79 2.13 0.24
C VAL A 97 3.86 2.17 -0.98
N THR A 98 3.73 1.08 -1.71
CA THR A 98 2.85 0.96 -2.87
C THR A 98 1.38 1.23 -2.51
N PHE A 99 0.88 0.67 -1.43
CA PHE A 99 -0.53 0.82 -1.05
C PHE A 99 -0.86 2.19 -0.47
N PHE A 100 0.05 2.78 0.29
CA PHE A 100 -0.30 3.96 1.07
C PHE A 100 0.28 5.28 0.55
N PHE A 101 1.17 5.23 -0.45
CA PHE A 101 1.81 6.45 -0.94
C PHE A 101 1.68 6.67 -2.44
N SER A 102 1.45 5.64 -3.26
CA SER A 102 1.17 5.86 -4.67
C SER A 102 -0.19 6.56 -4.88
N ASP A 103 -0.35 7.27 -5.99
CA ASP A 103 -1.51 8.14 -6.23
C ASP A 103 -2.84 7.38 -6.25
N LYS A 104 -2.87 6.20 -6.84
CA LYS A 104 -4.06 5.35 -6.87
C LYS A 104 -4.12 4.47 -5.63
N GLY A 105 -3.01 3.86 -5.22
CA GLY A 105 -2.94 3.00 -4.04
C GLY A 105 -3.54 3.67 -2.81
N ARG A 106 -3.12 4.89 -2.47
CA ARG A 106 -3.65 5.64 -1.31
C ARG A 106 -5.15 5.89 -1.33
N LYS A 107 -5.76 5.95 -2.54
CA LYS A 107 -7.20 6.12 -2.70
C LYS A 107 -7.95 4.81 -2.47
N PHE A 108 -7.46 3.74 -3.09
CA PHE A 108 -8.08 2.42 -3.02
C PHE A 108 -7.90 1.76 -1.65
N PHE A 109 -6.74 1.95 -1.00
CA PHE A 109 -6.45 1.39 0.34
C PHE A 109 -6.77 2.34 1.50
N ARG A 110 -7.50 3.44 1.25
CA ARG A 110 -7.97 4.36 2.29
C ARG A 110 -8.78 3.65 3.38
N PHE A 111 -9.62 2.67 3.00
CA PHE A 111 -10.39 1.86 3.94
C PHE A 111 -9.51 1.16 4.97
N PHE A 112 -8.34 0.67 4.53
CA PHE A 112 -7.41 -0.02 5.41
C PHE A 112 -6.89 0.94 6.50
N ARG A 113 -6.56 2.17 6.13
CA ARG A 113 -6.19 3.20 7.11
C ARG A 113 -7.34 3.51 8.07
N GLU A 114 -8.57 3.59 7.57
CA GLU A 114 -9.76 3.81 8.39
C GLU A 114 -9.92 2.70 9.44
N LEU A 115 -9.81 1.44 9.04
CA LEU A 115 -9.88 0.29 9.95
C LEU A 115 -8.73 0.28 10.97
N MET A 116 -7.50 0.61 10.53
CA MET A 116 -6.35 0.76 11.43
C MET A 116 -6.57 1.84 12.50
N ILE A 117 -7.15 2.99 12.13
CA ILE A 117 -7.43 4.10 13.05
C ILE A 117 -8.50 3.70 14.06
N LYS A 118 -9.59 3.10 13.59
CA LYS A 118 -10.71 2.67 14.45
C LYS A 118 -10.36 1.46 15.32
N GLY A 119 -9.37 0.66 14.91
CA GLY A 119 -9.10 -0.64 15.54
C GLY A 119 -10.27 -1.61 15.38
N GLU A 120 -10.90 -1.61 14.22
CA GLU A 120 -12.12 -2.37 13.89
C GLU A 120 -11.92 -3.18 12.61
N LYS A 121 -12.74 -4.22 12.48
CA LYS A 121 -13.00 -4.91 11.22
C LYS A 121 -14.10 -4.18 10.44
N ASN A 122 -14.31 -4.56 9.18
CA ASN A 122 -15.26 -3.88 8.30
C ASN A 122 -16.71 -3.90 8.81
N GLU A 123 -17.11 -4.94 9.52
CA GLU A 123 -18.43 -5.05 10.15
C GLU A 123 -18.58 -4.22 11.44
N GLY A 124 -17.57 -3.45 11.83
CA GLY A 124 -17.58 -2.64 13.06
C GLY A 124 -17.16 -3.38 14.32
N THR A 125 -16.86 -4.69 14.21
CA THR A 125 -16.36 -5.47 15.35
C THR A 125 -14.95 -5.01 15.72
N LYS A 126 -14.70 -4.73 16.99
CA LYS A 126 -13.38 -4.36 17.50
C LYS A 126 -12.37 -5.51 17.29
N ILE A 127 -11.17 -5.15 16.87
CA ILE A 127 -10.04 -6.08 16.88
C ILE A 127 -9.73 -6.40 18.34
N GLN A 128 -9.91 -7.66 18.74
CA GLN A 128 -9.78 -8.08 20.14
C GLN A 128 -8.34 -7.97 20.65
N ASP A 129 -7.38 -8.24 19.78
CA ASP A 129 -5.98 -8.17 20.15
C ASP A 129 -5.51 -6.71 20.26
N ASN A 130 -5.20 -6.31 21.49
CA ASN A 130 -4.77 -4.96 21.80
C ASN A 130 -3.39 -4.62 21.21
N LYS A 131 -2.51 -5.61 21.05
CA LYS A 131 -1.18 -5.45 20.45
C LYS A 131 -1.30 -5.17 18.97
N LEU A 132 -2.17 -5.90 18.26
CA LEU A 132 -2.45 -5.67 16.84
C LEU A 132 -3.06 -4.27 16.61
N ARG A 133 -3.98 -3.82 17.46
CA ARG A 133 -4.52 -2.44 17.37
C ARG A 133 -3.44 -1.37 17.52
N LYS A 134 -2.51 -1.55 18.46
CA LYS A 134 -1.37 -0.63 18.63
C LYS A 134 -0.47 -0.60 17.40
N ILE A 135 -0.17 -1.77 16.82
CA ILE A 135 0.64 -1.89 15.61
C ILE A 135 -0.03 -1.16 14.44
N PHE A 136 -1.30 -1.40 14.18
CA PHE A 136 -2.05 -0.74 13.12
C PHE A 136 -2.11 0.78 13.32
N PHE A 137 -2.32 1.22 14.56
CA PHE A 137 -2.27 2.64 14.87
C PHE A 137 -0.91 3.27 14.52
N ILE A 138 0.19 2.63 14.93
CA ILE A 138 1.55 3.13 14.68
C ILE A 138 1.84 3.14 13.17
N LEU A 139 1.52 2.09 12.43
CA LEU A 139 1.68 2.06 10.96
C LEU A 139 0.89 3.21 10.31
N ASN A 140 -0.36 3.45 10.73
CA ASN A 140 -1.12 4.60 10.23
C ASN A 140 -0.50 5.93 10.64
N LEU A 141 0.09 6.05 11.83
CA LEU A 141 0.73 7.27 12.30
C LEU A 141 1.92 7.67 11.40
N TYR A 142 2.73 6.72 10.95
CA TYR A 142 3.82 6.98 10.01
C TYR A 142 3.31 7.49 8.66
N ILE A 143 2.21 6.91 8.15
CA ILE A 143 1.58 7.38 6.92
C ILE A 143 1.08 8.81 7.10
N GLU A 144 0.37 9.07 8.20
CA GLU A 144 -0.20 10.38 8.50
C GLU A 144 0.91 11.44 8.67
N ALA A 145 2.02 11.10 9.33
CA ALA A 145 3.16 11.98 9.49
C ALA A 145 3.79 12.37 8.14
N SER A 146 3.91 11.43 7.20
CA SER A 146 4.42 11.72 5.85
C SER A 146 3.54 12.74 5.11
N TYR A 147 2.20 12.61 5.22
CA TYR A 147 1.27 13.55 4.57
C TYR A 147 1.18 14.91 5.25
N ASN A 148 1.50 15.02 6.53
CA ASN A 148 1.38 16.27 7.28
C ASN A 148 2.64 17.14 7.29
N GLN A 149 3.76 16.68 6.76
CA GLN A 149 5.03 17.41 6.82
C GLN A 149 5.01 18.77 6.10
N ASN A 150 4.17 18.96 5.10
CA ASN A 150 4.04 20.25 4.41
C ASN A 150 3.58 21.40 5.33
N ASN A 151 2.95 21.08 6.45
CA ASN A 151 2.49 22.06 7.42
C ASN A 151 3.63 22.54 8.36
N TYR A 152 4.84 22.00 8.23
CA TYR A 152 5.96 22.24 9.16
C TYR A 152 6.98 23.28 8.69
N LYS A 153 6.81 23.90 7.52
CA LYS A 153 7.78 24.89 6.99
C LYS A 153 8.09 26.04 7.95
N ASN A 154 7.19 26.33 8.90
CA ASN A 154 7.32 27.47 9.83
C ASN A 154 7.24 27.06 11.31
N SER A 155 7.34 25.82 11.69
CA SER A 155 7.16 25.41 13.07
C SER A 155 8.27 24.53 13.58
N ASN A 156 8.99 25.05 14.56
CA ASN A 156 9.70 24.34 15.61
C ASN A 156 10.60 23.17 15.15
N LEU A 157 11.92 23.38 15.16
CA LEU A 157 12.98 22.37 15.02
C LEU A 157 12.69 21.06 15.80
N ASN A 158 12.00 21.16 16.91
CA ASN A 158 11.59 20.03 17.75
C ASN A 158 10.66 19.05 17.04
N LEU A 159 9.71 19.52 16.23
CA LEU A 159 8.78 18.65 15.52
C LEU A 159 9.44 17.96 14.33
N TYR A 160 10.34 18.64 13.63
CA TYR A 160 11.17 18.03 12.59
C TYR A 160 12.01 16.89 13.17
N ASN A 161 12.63 17.11 14.33
CA ASN A 161 13.43 16.09 15.01
C ASN A 161 12.57 14.91 15.49
N GLN A 162 11.36 15.16 15.99
CA GLN A 162 10.42 14.09 16.36
C GLN A 162 10.05 13.24 15.15
N VAL A 163 9.73 13.84 14.01
CA VAL A 163 9.38 13.12 12.78
C VAL A 163 10.60 12.37 12.25
N LYS A 164 11.80 12.98 12.31
CA LYS A 164 13.07 12.32 11.94
C LYS A 164 13.36 11.12 12.83
N ASN A 165 13.13 11.23 14.13
CA ASN A 165 13.29 10.13 15.07
C ASN A 165 12.28 9.01 14.82
N LEU A 166 11.02 9.34 14.47
CA LEU A 166 10.06 8.35 13.99
C LEU A 166 10.61 7.57 12.80
N THR A 167 11.18 8.27 11.82
CA THR A 167 11.72 7.66 10.60
C THR A 167 12.85 6.68 10.91
N ASN A 168 13.75 7.06 11.80
CA ASN A 168 14.90 6.24 12.17
C ASN A 168 14.51 5.00 13.00
N ASN A 169 13.37 5.05 13.68
CA ASN A 169 12.89 4.00 14.57
C ASN A 169 11.77 3.13 13.97
N LEU A 170 11.41 3.32 12.69
CA LEU A 170 10.41 2.50 12.02
C LEU A 170 11.00 1.11 11.68
N ASP A 171 11.00 0.22 12.65
CA ASP A 171 11.35 -1.19 12.45
C ASP A 171 10.11 -2.00 12.08
N THR A 172 9.93 -2.25 10.79
CA THR A 172 8.80 -3.06 10.30
C THR A 172 8.97 -4.55 10.60
N ASN A 173 10.17 -5.04 10.93
CA ASN A 173 10.37 -6.44 11.31
C ASN A 173 9.58 -6.82 12.56
N PHE A 174 9.57 -5.91 13.53
CA PHE A 174 8.75 -6.11 14.74
C PHE A 174 7.26 -6.25 14.37
N TYR A 175 6.76 -5.40 13.48
CA TYR A 175 5.35 -5.43 13.07
C TYR A 175 5.01 -6.68 12.25
N ILE A 176 5.87 -7.09 11.33
CA ILE A 176 5.70 -8.32 10.55
C ILE A 176 5.55 -9.52 11.50
N LYS A 177 6.48 -9.66 12.44
CA LYS A 177 6.48 -10.76 13.42
C LYS A 177 5.21 -10.79 14.25
N GLU A 178 4.81 -9.63 14.77
CA GLU A 178 3.65 -9.55 15.64
C GLU A 178 2.33 -9.78 14.87
N ILE A 179 2.20 -9.23 13.67
CA ILE A 179 1.04 -9.48 12.78
C ILE A 179 0.97 -10.98 12.46
N TYR A 180 2.10 -11.59 12.12
CA TYR A 180 2.19 -13.02 11.87
C TYR A 180 1.70 -13.85 13.07
N ASN A 181 2.23 -13.58 14.26
CA ASN A 181 1.90 -14.30 15.49
C ASN A 181 0.41 -14.18 15.85
N ILE A 182 -0.20 -13.02 15.62
CA ILE A 182 -1.58 -12.77 16.02
C ILE A 182 -2.57 -13.33 14.98
N ILE A 183 -2.33 -13.07 13.70
CA ILE A 183 -3.26 -13.47 12.64
C ILE A 183 -3.13 -14.97 12.31
N ASN A 184 -1.92 -15.50 12.34
CA ASN A 184 -1.63 -16.90 12.04
C ASN A 184 -1.71 -17.82 13.28
N ASN A 185 -2.33 -17.38 14.37
CA ASN A 185 -2.42 -18.17 15.60
C ASN A 185 -3.23 -19.47 15.34
N PRO A 186 -2.60 -20.65 15.42
CA PRO A 186 -3.20 -21.92 15.09
C PRO A 186 -4.39 -22.31 16.01
N LYS A 187 -4.48 -21.68 17.18
CA LYS A 187 -5.59 -21.89 18.13
C LYS A 187 -6.88 -21.15 17.73
N LYS A 188 -6.83 -20.16 16.81
CA LYS A 188 -7.97 -19.29 16.48
C LYS A 188 -8.49 -19.42 15.07
N SER A 189 -7.74 -19.99 14.15
CA SER A 189 -8.22 -20.17 12.75
C SER A 189 -7.57 -21.39 12.11
N ARG A 190 -8.33 -22.06 11.24
CA ARG A 190 -7.77 -22.99 10.26
C ARG A 190 -6.67 -22.22 9.50
N LYS A 191 -5.43 -22.76 9.55
CA LYS A 191 -4.21 -22.28 8.86
C LYS A 191 -4.48 -21.20 7.82
N LEU A 192 -4.29 -19.94 8.16
CA LEU A 192 -4.02 -18.89 7.17
C LEU A 192 -2.56 -19.09 6.72
N THR A 193 -2.36 -20.07 5.85
CA THR A 193 -1.07 -20.66 5.48
C THR A 193 -0.15 -19.74 4.69
N ASN A 194 -0.54 -18.48 4.45
CA ASN A 194 0.11 -17.61 3.48
C ASN A 194 0.76 -16.36 4.07
N LEU A 195 0.82 -16.25 5.41
CA LEU A 195 1.65 -15.24 6.07
C LEU A 195 3.06 -15.76 6.22
N HIS A 196 4.01 -14.94 5.84
CA HIS A 196 5.44 -15.23 6.01
C HIS A 196 5.96 -14.55 7.27
N ASN A 197 6.89 -15.24 7.93
CA ASN A 197 7.67 -14.65 9.01
C ASN A 197 8.77 -13.77 8.41
N ILE A 198 9.42 -12.97 9.25
CA ILE A 198 10.48 -12.02 8.84
C ILE A 198 11.64 -12.67 8.07
N TYR A 199 11.92 -13.94 8.33
CA TYR A 199 13.03 -14.67 7.68
C TYR A 199 12.64 -15.32 6.34
N GLU A 200 11.38 -15.18 5.94
CA GLU A 200 10.86 -15.77 4.72
C GLU A 200 10.54 -14.66 3.73
N ALA A 201 11.26 -14.62 2.61
CA ALA A 201 10.92 -13.75 1.51
C ALA A 201 9.64 -14.27 0.84
N GLY A 202 8.50 -13.69 1.19
CA GLY A 202 7.21 -14.08 0.68
C GLY A 202 6.71 -13.19 -0.46
N ASN A 203 5.63 -13.64 -1.10
CA ASN A 203 4.88 -12.78 -2.00
C ASN A 203 4.17 -11.68 -1.19
N PRO A 204 4.56 -10.40 -1.31
CA PRO A 204 4.00 -9.32 -0.53
C PRO A 204 2.49 -9.17 -0.71
N LEU A 205 1.98 -9.47 -1.91
CA LEU A 205 0.55 -9.38 -2.21
C LEU A 205 -0.26 -10.40 -1.39
N ILE A 206 0.24 -11.62 -1.23
CA ILE A 206 -0.42 -12.68 -0.45
C ILE A 206 -0.51 -12.27 1.02
N TYR A 207 0.57 -11.74 1.56
CA TYR A 207 0.62 -11.26 2.94
C TYR A 207 -0.44 -10.18 3.22
N TYR A 208 -0.47 -9.14 2.38
CA TYR A 208 -1.43 -8.05 2.55
C TYR A 208 -2.87 -8.47 2.27
N LYS A 209 -3.13 -9.38 1.32
CA LYS A 209 -4.45 -9.98 1.13
C LYS A 209 -4.92 -10.71 2.38
N THR A 210 -4.03 -11.42 3.08
CA THR A 210 -4.37 -12.10 4.33
C THR A 210 -4.78 -11.11 5.42
N ILE A 211 -4.09 -9.97 5.55
CA ILE A 211 -4.49 -8.91 6.48
C ILE A 211 -5.84 -8.31 6.10
N ILE A 212 -6.07 -8.04 4.81
CA ILE A 212 -7.33 -7.49 4.31
C ILE A 212 -8.49 -8.46 4.58
N ASN A 213 -8.28 -9.75 4.36
CA ASN A 213 -9.25 -10.80 4.68
C ASN A 213 -9.53 -10.90 6.18
N TYR A 214 -8.50 -10.81 7.04
CA TYR A 214 -8.65 -10.76 8.49
C TYR A 214 -9.52 -9.56 8.92
N LEU A 215 -9.42 -8.44 8.23
CA LEU A 215 -10.24 -7.24 8.47
C LEU A 215 -11.66 -7.37 7.89
N ASN A 216 -12.01 -8.49 7.26
CA ASN A 216 -13.30 -8.77 6.60
C ASN A 216 -13.66 -7.74 5.52
N TYR A 217 -12.68 -7.13 4.85
CA TYR A 217 -12.93 -6.17 3.80
C TYR A 217 -13.02 -6.86 2.44
N ASN A 218 -14.24 -7.21 2.02
CA ASN A 218 -14.52 -7.92 0.77
C ASN A 218 -15.13 -7.02 -0.33
N VAL A 219 -15.26 -5.71 -0.09
CA VAL A 219 -15.81 -4.76 -1.08
C VAL A 219 -14.80 -4.45 -2.17
N LEU A 220 -13.50 -4.34 -1.82
CA LEU A 220 -12.42 -4.13 -2.78
C LEU A 220 -12.18 -5.41 -3.58
N LYS A 221 -12.40 -5.34 -4.89
CA LYS A 221 -12.22 -6.48 -5.81
C LYS A 221 -10.86 -6.41 -6.47
N ILE A 222 -10.02 -7.39 -6.18
CA ILE A 222 -8.68 -7.51 -6.74
C ILE A 222 -8.62 -8.76 -7.60
N LEU A 223 -8.41 -8.58 -8.90
CA LEU A 223 -8.14 -9.67 -9.84
C LEU A 223 -6.63 -9.84 -10.01
N ASN A 224 -6.12 -11.00 -9.64
CA ASN A 224 -4.73 -11.38 -9.84
C ASN A 224 -4.59 -12.26 -11.09
N ILE A 225 -3.68 -11.90 -11.98
CA ILE A 225 -3.43 -12.59 -13.24
C ILE A 225 -1.94 -12.89 -13.35
N ASN A 226 -1.60 -14.17 -13.44
CA ASN A 226 -0.23 -14.61 -13.73
C ASN A 226 0.03 -14.45 -15.23
N ILE A 227 1.18 -13.87 -15.55
CA ILE A 227 1.63 -13.65 -16.93
C ILE A 227 2.60 -14.77 -17.30
N TYR A 228 2.31 -15.41 -18.42
CA TYR A 228 3.16 -16.42 -19.05
C TYR A 228 3.88 -15.83 -20.25
N GLU A 229 4.93 -16.50 -20.71
CA GLU A 229 5.69 -16.09 -21.90
C GLU A 229 4.78 -15.89 -23.12
N ASN A 230 5.15 -14.92 -23.97
CA ASN A 230 4.46 -14.59 -25.21
C ASN A 230 2.99 -14.17 -25.04
N SER A 231 2.61 -13.73 -23.87
CA SER A 231 1.24 -13.37 -23.57
C SER A 231 0.82 -12.04 -24.21
N ASN A 232 -0.29 -12.05 -24.94
CA ASN A 232 -0.97 -10.82 -25.29
C ASN A 232 -1.80 -10.35 -24.09
N ILE A 233 -1.25 -9.40 -23.33
CA ILE A 233 -1.87 -8.92 -22.08
C ILE A 233 -3.32 -8.46 -22.30
N LYS A 234 -3.62 -7.76 -23.40
CA LYS A 234 -4.99 -7.31 -23.67
C LYS A 234 -5.97 -8.47 -23.80
N ASN A 235 -5.57 -9.52 -24.53
CA ASN A 235 -6.43 -10.71 -24.71
C ASN A 235 -6.62 -11.46 -23.39
N ILE A 236 -5.57 -11.60 -22.59
CA ILE A 236 -5.64 -12.22 -21.25
C ILE A 236 -6.59 -11.42 -20.35
N LEU A 237 -6.51 -10.09 -20.37
CA LEU A 237 -7.40 -9.23 -19.60
C LEU A 237 -8.85 -9.40 -20.04
N ILE A 238 -9.13 -9.37 -21.35
CA ILE A 238 -10.47 -9.57 -21.90
C ILE A 238 -11.03 -10.94 -21.50
N TYR A 239 -10.23 -12.00 -21.67
CA TYR A 239 -10.65 -13.37 -21.31
C TYR A 239 -10.99 -13.48 -19.82
N ASN A 240 -10.08 -13.03 -18.94
CA ASN A 240 -10.31 -13.12 -17.51
C ASN A 240 -11.48 -12.25 -17.04
N LEU A 241 -11.64 -11.05 -17.58
CA LEU A 241 -12.70 -10.14 -17.17
C LEU A 241 -14.08 -10.55 -17.70
N ASN A 242 -14.17 -11.20 -18.84
CA ASN A 242 -15.43 -11.79 -19.32
C ASN A 242 -15.89 -12.95 -18.44
N ASN A 243 -14.97 -13.71 -17.89
CA ASN A 243 -15.24 -14.84 -16.98
C ASN A 243 -15.35 -14.40 -15.50
N TYR A 244 -15.01 -13.15 -15.17
CA TYR A 244 -15.10 -12.65 -13.81
C TYR A 244 -16.46 -11.99 -13.58
N TYR A 245 -17.26 -12.50 -12.64
CA TYR A 245 -18.62 -12.02 -12.41
C TYR A 245 -18.72 -10.58 -11.88
N VAL A 246 -17.62 -10.04 -11.38
CA VAL A 246 -17.58 -8.69 -10.80
C VAL A 246 -16.42 -7.92 -11.40
N ILE A 247 -16.68 -6.71 -11.89
CA ILE A 247 -15.64 -5.82 -12.41
C ILE A 247 -14.66 -5.46 -11.28
N PRO A 248 -13.37 -5.81 -11.39
CA PRO A 248 -12.40 -5.56 -10.35
C PRO A 248 -12.09 -4.05 -10.21
N ASP A 249 -11.74 -3.65 -9.00
CA ASP A 249 -11.23 -2.31 -8.71
C ASP A 249 -9.75 -2.20 -9.05
N ILE A 250 -9.03 -3.32 -8.88
CA ILE A 250 -7.59 -3.43 -9.12
C ILE A 250 -7.33 -4.70 -9.93
N ILE A 251 -6.55 -4.57 -10.99
CA ILE A 251 -5.93 -5.69 -11.70
C ILE A 251 -4.47 -5.73 -11.31
N VAL A 252 -4.02 -6.89 -10.85
CA VAL A 252 -2.63 -7.17 -10.54
C VAL A 252 -2.10 -8.13 -11.57
N LEU A 253 -1.10 -7.70 -12.33
CA LEU A 253 -0.36 -8.58 -13.24
C LEU A 253 0.90 -9.05 -12.52
N GLU A 254 1.02 -10.34 -12.34
CA GLU A 254 2.13 -11.00 -11.69
C GLU A 254 2.98 -11.72 -12.75
N ASP A 255 4.20 -11.24 -12.95
CA ASP A 255 5.15 -11.77 -13.94
C ASP A 255 6.31 -12.45 -13.20
N SER A 256 6.31 -13.77 -13.20
CA SER A 256 7.30 -14.62 -12.56
C SER A 256 8.19 -15.37 -13.56
N ILE A 257 8.31 -14.87 -14.78
CA ILE A 257 9.09 -15.53 -15.83
C ILE A 257 10.58 -15.38 -15.53
N GLU A 258 11.25 -16.51 -15.35
CA GLU A 258 12.64 -16.58 -14.93
C GLU A 258 13.60 -16.18 -16.06
N GLU A 259 13.41 -16.73 -17.25
CA GLU A 259 14.15 -16.38 -18.45
C GLU A 259 13.18 -15.95 -19.54
N LYS A 260 13.40 -14.76 -20.09
CA LYS A 260 12.63 -14.31 -21.25
C LYS A 260 13.37 -14.64 -22.52
N THR A 261 12.78 -15.54 -23.29
CA THR A 261 13.16 -15.78 -24.69
C THR A 261 12.96 -14.49 -25.51
N LYS A 262 13.36 -14.48 -26.79
CA LYS A 262 13.40 -13.29 -27.67
C LYS A 262 12.12 -12.44 -27.73
N ASN A 263 10.98 -12.97 -27.27
CA ASN A 263 9.70 -12.28 -27.32
C ASN A 263 9.33 -11.67 -25.94
N ILE A 264 9.70 -10.41 -25.76
CA ILE A 264 9.40 -9.66 -24.53
C ILE A 264 7.90 -9.34 -24.47
N THR A 265 7.22 -9.75 -23.42
CA THR A 265 5.83 -9.31 -23.15
C THR A 265 5.79 -7.80 -23.01
N LYS A 266 4.95 -7.14 -23.83
CA LYS A 266 4.79 -5.67 -23.81
C LYS A 266 3.68 -5.24 -22.89
N TYR A 267 4.00 -4.36 -21.94
CA TYR A 267 3.07 -3.76 -21.00
C TYR A 267 2.69 -2.35 -21.44
N LYS A 268 1.45 -1.96 -21.18
CA LYS A 268 0.95 -0.60 -21.45
C LYS A 268 0.77 0.17 -20.15
N ASN A 269 0.88 1.50 -20.22
CA ASN A 269 0.59 2.36 -19.07
C ASN A 269 -0.90 2.38 -18.71
N TYR A 270 -1.76 1.97 -19.63
CA TYR A 270 -3.18 1.75 -19.36
C TYR A 270 -3.76 0.73 -20.34
N TYR A 271 -4.87 0.13 -19.95
CA TYR A 271 -5.70 -0.73 -20.78
C TYR A 271 -7.14 -0.21 -20.79
N ASP A 272 -7.67 0.04 -22.00
CA ASP A 272 -9.11 0.26 -22.21
C ASP A 272 -9.72 -1.06 -22.64
N ILE A 273 -10.70 -1.55 -21.87
CA ILE A 273 -11.28 -2.87 -22.03
C ILE A 273 -12.80 -2.74 -22.09
N ASN A 274 -13.39 -3.22 -23.16
CA ASN A 274 -14.84 -3.32 -23.28
C ASN A 274 -15.32 -4.64 -22.68
N ILE A 275 -16.25 -4.56 -21.75
CA ILE A 275 -16.88 -5.71 -21.10
C ILE A 275 -18.38 -5.45 -21.05
N LYS A 276 -19.19 -6.32 -21.72
CA LYS A 276 -20.64 -6.21 -21.76
C LYS A 276 -21.08 -4.78 -22.11
N ASP A 277 -20.57 -4.27 -23.24
CA ASP A 277 -20.83 -2.94 -23.81
C ASP A 277 -20.46 -1.73 -22.94
N LYS A 278 -19.67 -1.95 -21.89
CA LYS A 278 -19.12 -0.89 -21.05
C LYS A 278 -17.60 -0.84 -21.15
N ASN A 279 -17.08 0.37 -21.33
CA ASN A 279 -15.65 0.62 -21.37
C ASN A 279 -15.10 0.86 -19.96
N TYR A 280 -14.06 0.14 -19.61
CA TYR A 280 -13.34 0.26 -18.34
C TYR A 280 -11.88 0.59 -18.64
N LYS A 281 -11.39 1.63 -18.01
CA LYS A 281 -9.98 2.02 -18.09
C LYS A 281 -9.24 1.60 -16.84
N TYR A 282 -8.14 0.85 -17.01
CA TYR A 282 -7.23 0.46 -15.94
C TYR A 282 -5.88 1.12 -16.16
N VAL A 283 -5.40 1.89 -15.21
CA VAL A 283 -4.18 2.70 -15.30
C VAL A 283 -3.10 2.14 -14.39
N LEU A 284 -1.91 1.93 -14.95
CA LEU A 284 -0.72 1.52 -14.21
C LEU A 284 -0.25 2.64 -13.29
N ASP A 285 -0.17 2.36 -12.01
CA ASP A 285 0.20 3.32 -10.97
C ASP A 285 1.50 2.96 -10.26
N SER A 286 1.76 1.66 -10.11
CA SER A 286 2.94 1.18 -9.38
C SER A 286 3.35 -0.22 -9.80
N ILE A 287 4.63 -0.53 -9.56
CA ILE A 287 5.24 -1.85 -9.79
C ILE A 287 6.09 -2.19 -8.56
N ILE A 288 6.00 -3.42 -8.08
CA ILE A 288 7.01 -4.03 -7.23
C ILE A 288 7.86 -4.92 -8.12
N ILE A 289 9.16 -4.78 -8.04
CA ILE A 289 10.12 -5.54 -8.87
C ILE A 289 11.27 -6.03 -8.00
N THR A 290 11.81 -7.18 -8.37
CA THR A 290 13.01 -7.72 -7.73
C THR A 290 14.26 -7.42 -8.54
N ASN A 291 15.41 -7.58 -7.91
CA ASN A 291 16.70 -7.48 -8.58
C ASN A 291 16.82 -8.52 -9.71
N LYS A 292 17.68 -8.22 -10.69
CA LYS A 292 17.92 -9.03 -11.89
C LYS A 292 18.35 -10.46 -11.59
N SER A 293 19.03 -10.67 -10.47
CA SER A 293 19.53 -11.98 -10.04
C SER A 293 18.55 -12.79 -9.19
N PHE A 294 17.32 -12.34 -9.02
CA PHE A 294 16.31 -12.93 -8.10
C PHE A 294 16.13 -14.44 -8.27
N PHE A 295 16.09 -14.93 -9.50
CA PHE A 295 15.89 -16.35 -9.80
C PHE A 295 17.17 -17.19 -9.74
N LYS A 296 18.36 -16.56 -9.63
CA LYS A 296 19.62 -17.27 -9.51
C LYS A 296 19.77 -17.87 -8.12
N HIS A 297 20.39 -19.03 -8.05
CA HIS A 297 20.74 -19.65 -6.77
C HIS A 297 21.84 -18.83 -6.07
N ASN A 298 21.81 -18.82 -4.74
CA ASN A 298 22.80 -18.16 -3.87
C ASN A 298 22.99 -16.67 -4.13
N THR A 299 21.95 -15.97 -4.60
CA THR A 299 21.97 -14.52 -4.75
C THR A 299 21.06 -13.85 -3.73
N ASN A 300 21.39 -12.62 -3.39
CA ASN A 300 20.52 -11.79 -2.57
C ASN A 300 19.21 -11.53 -3.33
N LYS A 301 18.08 -11.73 -2.64
CA LYS A 301 16.74 -11.50 -3.20
C LYS A 301 16.17 -10.22 -2.62
N HIS A 302 16.08 -9.19 -3.45
CA HIS A 302 15.69 -7.88 -2.99
C HIS A 302 14.49 -7.31 -3.75
N PHE A 303 13.52 -6.74 -3.01
CA PHE A 303 12.33 -6.10 -3.54
C PHE A 303 12.44 -4.59 -3.46
N VAL A 304 12.06 -3.92 -4.54
CA VAL A 304 11.94 -2.46 -4.63
C VAL A 304 10.61 -2.10 -5.26
N SER A 305 10.18 -0.84 -5.12
CA SER A 305 8.96 -0.39 -5.77
C SER A 305 9.14 0.85 -6.62
N LEU A 306 8.33 0.93 -7.65
CA LEU A 306 8.21 2.02 -8.60
C LEU A 306 6.81 2.60 -8.45
N LEU A 307 6.71 3.91 -8.26
CA LEU A 307 5.48 4.57 -7.83
C LEU A 307 5.18 5.80 -8.67
N THR A 308 3.89 6.12 -8.82
CA THR A 308 3.45 7.44 -9.23
C THR A 308 3.00 8.23 -7.98
N ILE A 309 3.64 9.37 -7.72
CA ILE A 309 3.32 10.25 -6.59
C ILE A 309 3.15 11.67 -7.11
N ASN A 310 1.99 12.29 -6.89
CA ASN A 310 1.64 13.61 -7.44
C ASN A 310 1.81 13.71 -8.97
N ASN A 311 1.48 12.63 -9.69
CA ASN A 311 1.68 12.45 -11.13
C ASN A 311 3.14 12.41 -11.59
N GLU A 312 4.10 12.32 -10.69
CA GLU A 312 5.52 12.12 -10.99
C GLU A 312 5.95 10.69 -10.65
N GLU A 313 6.99 10.21 -11.32
CA GLU A 313 7.48 8.85 -11.21
C GLU A 313 8.69 8.76 -10.29
N TYR A 314 8.64 7.80 -9.36
CA TYR A 314 9.66 7.57 -8.34
C TYR A 314 10.03 6.09 -8.25
N LYS A 315 11.24 5.83 -7.76
CA LYS A 315 11.69 4.52 -7.29
C LYS A 315 11.95 4.57 -5.79
N PHE A 316 11.59 3.50 -5.09
CA PHE A 316 11.74 3.34 -3.65
C PHE A 316 12.51 2.05 -3.34
N ASP A 317 13.52 2.20 -2.47
CA ASP A 317 14.24 1.12 -1.85
C ASP A 317 14.52 1.46 -0.38
N GLY A 318 14.16 0.57 0.52
CA GLY A 318 14.37 0.75 1.96
C GLY A 318 15.83 0.71 2.39
N ASP A 319 16.70 0.12 1.57
CA ASP A 319 18.15 -0.01 1.82
C ASP A 319 18.96 1.15 1.22
N SER A 320 18.46 1.78 0.17
CA SER A 320 19.14 2.89 -0.49
C SER A 320 19.24 4.13 0.40
N TYR A 321 20.35 4.86 0.30
CA TYR A 321 20.59 6.10 1.03
C TYR A 321 19.47 7.13 0.84
N SER A 322 19.03 7.35 -0.38
CA SER A 322 17.96 8.31 -0.70
C SER A 322 16.56 7.71 -0.68
N ARG A 323 16.40 6.45 -0.31
CA ARG A 323 15.19 5.63 -0.25
C ARG A 323 14.12 5.91 -1.31
N LEU A 324 13.75 7.16 -1.57
CA LEU A 324 12.81 7.59 -2.60
C LEU A 324 13.48 8.61 -3.51
N SER A 325 13.56 8.31 -4.80
CA SER A 325 14.18 9.18 -5.81
C SER A 325 13.37 9.24 -7.10
N LYS A 326 13.42 10.38 -7.82
CA LYS A 326 12.75 10.54 -9.11
C LYS A 326 13.32 9.55 -10.12
N PHE A 327 12.44 8.89 -10.88
CA PHE A 327 12.85 7.91 -11.87
C PHE A 327 11.74 7.68 -12.91
N LYS A 328 12.00 7.97 -14.18
CA LYS A 328 11.05 7.84 -15.30
C LYS A 328 10.88 6.38 -15.73
N TRP A 329 10.36 5.55 -14.84
CA TRP A 329 10.28 4.10 -15.00
C TRP A 329 9.29 3.64 -16.07
N LYS A 330 8.22 4.39 -16.33
CA LYS A 330 7.22 4.04 -17.36
C LYS A 330 7.81 4.01 -18.75
N ASN A 331 8.85 4.79 -19.01
CA ASN A 331 9.57 4.78 -20.27
C ASN A 331 10.48 3.55 -20.45
N LEU A 332 10.79 2.86 -19.36
CA LEU A 332 11.71 1.72 -19.33
C LEU A 332 11.01 0.37 -19.27
N ILE A 333 9.72 0.33 -18.95
CA ILE A 333 8.96 -0.89 -18.65
C ILE A 333 9.04 -1.98 -19.73
N ASN A 334 9.27 -1.60 -21.00
CA ASN A 334 9.40 -2.51 -22.13
C ASN A 334 10.83 -2.53 -22.70
N THR A 335 11.82 -2.11 -21.93
CA THR A 335 13.22 -2.09 -22.38
C THR A 335 14.05 -3.08 -21.59
N ASN A 336 15.10 -3.61 -22.24
CA ASN A 336 16.11 -4.46 -21.59
C ASN A 336 17.29 -3.59 -21.11
N LYS A 337 17.00 -2.50 -20.39
CA LYS A 337 18.01 -1.63 -19.81
C LYS A 337 18.16 -1.89 -18.32
N ASP A 338 19.40 -2.10 -17.89
CA ASP A 338 19.72 -2.19 -16.48
C ASP A 338 19.66 -0.79 -15.82
N TRP A 339 19.20 -0.75 -14.59
CA TRP A 339 19.22 0.45 -13.76
C TRP A 339 19.51 0.06 -12.30
N THR A 340 19.94 1.03 -11.51
CA THR A 340 20.35 0.85 -10.11
C THR A 340 19.80 1.98 -9.25
N PHE A 341 19.91 1.86 -7.94
CA PHE A 341 19.81 3.00 -7.04
C PHE A 341 21.18 3.70 -6.92
N LEU A 342 21.15 5.03 -6.72
CA LEU A 342 22.38 5.76 -6.41
C LEU A 342 22.79 5.40 -4.98
N GLU A 343 23.94 4.77 -4.85
CA GLU A 343 24.43 4.23 -3.61
C GLU A 343 25.77 4.82 -3.19
N ASN A 344 26.12 4.51 -1.96
CA ASN A 344 27.45 4.75 -1.44
C ASN A 344 28.50 4.17 -2.41
N PRO A 345 29.50 4.94 -2.86
CA PRO A 345 30.49 4.50 -3.86
C PRO A 345 31.28 3.25 -3.47
N ASN A 346 31.18 2.81 -2.22
CA ASN A 346 31.85 1.60 -1.70
C ASN A 346 31.00 0.33 -1.80
N TYR A 347 29.80 0.38 -2.38
CA TYR A 347 28.90 -0.74 -2.49
C TYR A 347 28.61 -1.06 -3.97
N HIS A 348 28.63 -2.35 -4.35
CA HIS A 348 28.19 -2.76 -5.69
C HIS A 348 26.66 -2.73 -5.73
N PRO A 349 26.05 -1.78 -6.47
CA PRO A 349 24.61 -1.64 -6.45
C PRO A 349 23.92 -2.82 -7.12
N GLU A 350 22.83 -3.29 -6.52
CA GLU A 350 21.95 -4.27 -7.13
C GLU A 350 21.41 -3.75 -8.47
N LYS A 351 21.42 -4.60 -9.49
CA LYS A 351 20.89 -4.26 -10.82
C LYS A 351 19.46 -4.72 -10.96
N TYR A 352 18.64 -3.86 -11.52
CA TYR A 352 17.24 -4.10 -11.84
C TYR A 352 17.01 -3.98 -13.34
N ASN A 353 16.05 -4.75 -13.85
CA ASN A 353 15.73 -4.75 -15.27
C ASN A 353 14.29 -5.21 -15.47
N PHE A 354 13.51 -4.53 -16.32
CA PHE A 354 12.10 -4.89 -16.54
C PHE A 354 11.92 -6.19 -17.34
N THR A 355 12.95 -6.68 -18.01
CA THR A 355 12.92 -7.99 -18.72
C THR A 355 13.19 -9.15 -17.77
N TYR A 356 13.94 -8.91 -16.69
CA TYR A 356 14.35 -9.93 -15.74
C TYR A 356 13.76 -9.64 -14.35
N GLY A 357 13.76 -10.68 -13.51
CA GLY A 357 13.25 -10.58 -12.13
C GLY A 357 11.73 -10.73 -12.07
N TYR A 358 11.28 -10.97 -10.86
CA TYR A 358 9.86 -11.08 -10.56
C TYR A 358 9.21 -9.69 -10.45
N LYS A 359 8.00 -9.54 -11.00
CA LYS A 359 7.28 -8.25 -11.01
C LYS A 359 5.82 -8.41 -10.63
N ILE A 360 5.31 -7.44 -9.86
CA ILE A 360 3.88 -7.28 -9.53
C ILE A 360 3.47 -5.88 -9.97
N MET A 361 2.58 -5.79 -10.96
CA MET A 361 2.13 -4.53 -11.54
C MET A 361 0.70 -4.25 -11.14
N PHE A 362 0.44 -3.04 -10.62
CA PHE A 362 -0.86 -2.62 -10.12
C PHE A 362 -1.54 -1.67 -11.09
N TYR A 363 -2.65 -2.12 -11.67
CA TYR A 363 -3.53 -1.34 -12.51
C TYR A 363 -4.83 -1.05 -11.76
N TYR A 364 -5.15 0.20 -11.61
CA TYR A 364 -6.35 0.65 -10.90
C TYR A 364 -7.41 1.14 -11.86
N ARG A 365 -8.67 0.78 -11.60
CA ARG A 365 -9.80 1.28 -12.37
C ARG A 365 -9.88 2.80 -12.24
N SER A 366 -10.07 3.47 -13.37
CA SER A 366 -10.14 4.92 -13.48
C SER A 366 -11.56 5.43 -13.41
#